data_fafb4f499d6695811ec341d62a9c7533
#
_entry.id   fafb4f499d6695811ec341d62a9c7533
#
_cell.length_a   1.000
_cell.length_b   1.000
_cell.length_c   1.000
_cell.angle_alpha   90.00
_cell.angle_beta   90.00
_cell.angle_gamma   90.00
#
_symmetry.space_group_name_H-M   'P 1'
#
loop_
_entity.id
_entity.type
_entity.pdbx_description
1 polymer ?
#
loop_
_entity_poly.entity_id
_entity_poly.type
_entity_poly.pdbx_seq_one_letter_code
_entity_poly.pdbx_strand_id
1 'polypeptide(L)'
;MLKTPLCDLLGIEKPVFQGGMAWIADASLASAVSEAGGLGIIAAMNADANWLRDQIHELRAKTDKPFGVNVMLMSPFADEVAQVVIDERVPVVVTGAGNPAKYMKAWNEAGIKVIPVVASVALARLVARRGATAVVAEGAESGGHIGETSTMALVPQVVDAVDIPVVAAGGIADGRGVAAAFMLGAEGVQMGTRFLVADECTVSEQYKEMVLKANDTSTRATGRSTGHPVRALKSPFTNAYAKSEGSGASAEELGAMGTGALRKAAKDGNYEEGSFLCGQIAGMVNERQSAREIVDDLVDGAEHVLKGACAWVA
;
A
#
# COMPACT_ATOMS: atom_id res chain seq x y z
N MET A 1 -6.84 -12.14 20.57
CA MET A 1 -5.76 -11.57 19.71
C MET A 1 -5.93 -12.14 18.31
N LEU A 2 -6.16 -11.29 17.34
CA LEU A 2 -6.39 -11.69 15.94
C LEU A 2 -5.07 -12.10 15.30
N LYS A 3 -4.91 -13.39 15.00
CA LYS A 3 -3.71 -13.96 14.39
C LYS A 3 -4.12 -14.92 13.29
N THR A 4 -3.46 -14.84 12.14
CA THR A 4 -3.70 -15.71 10.99
C THR A 4 -2.44 -16.49 10.64
N PRO A 5 -2.49 -17.55 9.81
CA PRO A 5 -1.30 -18.27 9.35
C PRO A 5 -0.26 -17.36 8.69
N LEU A 6 -0.68 -16.28 8.06
CA LEU A 6 0.20 -15.26 7.47
C LEU A 6 1.15 -14.65 8.52
N CYS A 7 0.70 -14.48 9.77
CA CYS A 7 1.55 -13.94 10.84
C CYS A 7 2.75 -14.84 11.13
N ASP A 8 2.52 -16.14 11.25
CA ASP A 8 3.60 -17.13 11.48
C ASP A 8 4.54 -17.23 10.27
N LEU A 9 3.97 -17.16 9.06
CA LEU A 9 4.74 -17.18 7.81
C LEU A 9 5.72 -16.00 7.73
N LEU A 10 5.30 -14.80 8.16
CA LEU A 10 6.10 -13.58 8.05
C LEU A 10 6.88 -13.22 9.33
N GLY A 11 6.57 -13.86 10.45
CA GLY A 11 7.15 -13.56 11.76
C GLY A 11 6.60 -12.26 12.37
N ILE A 12 5.39 -11.84 11.99
CA ILE A 12 4.70 -10.66 12.54
C ILE A 12 3.65 -11.07 13.58
N GLU A 13 3.25 -10.14 14.43
CA GLU A 13 2.28 -10.41 15.51
C GLU A 13 0.83 -10.18 15.05
N LYS A 14 0.61 -9.23 14.15
CA LYS A 14 -0.70 -8.78 13.68
C LYS A 14 -0.74 -8.77 12.14
N PRO A 15 -1.82 -9.25 11.52
CA PRO A 15 -1.91 -9.38 10.06
C PRO A 15 -2.24 -8.05 9.37
N VAL A 16 -1.48 -7.00 9.71
CA VAL A 16 -1.65 -5.63 9.24
C VAL A 16 -0.38 -5.15 8.57
N PHE A 17 -0.48 -4.72 7.30
CA PHE A 17 0.61 -4.14 6.54
C PHE A 17 0.37 -2.64 6.36
N GLN A 18 1.41 -1.86 6.55
CA GLN A 18 1.45 -0.50 6.02
C GLN A 18 2.01 -0.59 4.60
N GLY A 19 1.21 -0.27 3.61
CA GLY A 19 1.58 -0.37 2.20
C GLY A 19 2.68 0.61 1.79
N GLY A 20 3.49 0.22 0.81
CA GLY A 20 4.52 1.09 0.25
C GLY A 20 3.90 2.34 -0.40
N MET A 21 4.24 3.51 0.10
CA MET A 21 3.77 4.81 -0.39
C MET A 21 4.99 5.65 -0.83
N ALA A 22 5.09 5.88 -2.13
CA ALA A 22 6.20 6.64 -2.72
C ALA A 22 6.39 8.00 -2.04
N TRP A 23 7.63 8.37 -1.73
CA TRP A 23 8.02 9.61 -1.05
C TRP A 23 7.51 9.76 0.40
N ILE A 24 6.77 8.77 0.92
CA ILE A 24 6.07 8.84 2.19
C ILE A 24 6.54 7.75 3.16
N ALA A 25 6.49 6.49 2.73
CA ALA A 25 6.84 5.35 3.57
C ALA A 25 8.37 5.16 3.62
N ASP A 26 8.95 5.73 4.63
CA ASP A 26 10.38 5.71 4.96
C ASP A 26 10.67 4.84 6.21
N ALA A 27 11.90 4.85 6.67
CA ALA A 27 12.33 4.09 7.85
C ALA A 27 11.56 4.49 9.12
N SER A 28 11.14 5.75 9.25
CA SER A 28 10.40 6.23 10.43
C SER A 28 9.04 5.53 10.55
N LEU A 29 8.22 5.62 9.51
CA LEU A 29 6.91 4.99 9.52
C LEU A 29 7.00 3.46 9.54
N ALA A 30 7.88 2.89 8.70
CA ALA A 30 8.00 1.44 8.58
C ALA A 30 8.47 0.79 9.89
N SER A 31 9.46 1.36 10.59
CA SER A 31 9.90 0.83 11.89
C SER A 31 8.80 0.91 12.95
N ALA A 32 8.05 2.01 13.01
CA ALA A 32 6.96 2.17 13.98
C ALA A 32 5.83 1.15 13.78
N VAL A 33 5.47 0.85 12.53
CA VAL A 33 4.47 -0.19 12.23
C VAL A 33 5.00 -1.59 12.56
N SER A 34 6.27 -1.88 12.29
CA SER A 34 6.89 -3.15 12.66
C SER A 34 6.93 -3.32 14.18
N GLU A 35 7.29 -2.28 14.93
CA GLU A 35 7.25 -2.26 16.40
C GLU A 35 5.84 -2.39 16.98
N ALA A 36 4.81 -1.97 16.23
CA ALA A 36 3.41 -2.19 16.58
C ALA A 36 2.95 -3.65 16.36
N GLY A 37 3.82 -4.49 15.78
CA GLY A 37 3.55 -5.89 15.49
C GLY A 37 2.98 -6.18 14.10
N GLY A 38 2.83 -5.17 13.25
CA GLY A 38 2.48 -5.30 11.84
C GLY A 38 3.68 -5.50 10.93
N LEU A 39 3.50 -5.32 9.61
CA LEU A 39 4.57 -5.26 8.63
C LEU A 39 4.72 -3.83 8.10
N GLY A 40 5.73 -3.11 8.56
CA GLY A 40 6.12 -1.83 7.99
C GLY A 40 6.89 -2.02 6.68
N ILE A 41 6.62 -1.19 5.67
CA ILE A 41 7.19 -1.36 4.32
C ILE A 41 7.81 -0.06 3.85
N ILE A 42 9.13 -0.04 3.63
CA ILE A 42 9.85 1.06 3.00
C ILE A 42 9.50 1.11 1.51
N ALA A 43 9.16 2.28 0.98
CA ALA A 43 8.85 2.45 -0.45
C ALA A 43 10.07 2.95 -1.22
N ALA A 44 10.71 2.07 -1.97
CA ALA A 44 11.89 2.38 -2.79
C ALA A 44 11.54 2.95 -4.18
N MET A 45 10.39 3.63 -4.30
CA MET A 45 9.97 4.24 -5.56
C MET A 45 10.76 5.50 -5.87
N ASN A 46 11.32 5.59 -7.07
CA ASN A 46 12.12 6.73 -7.54
C ASN A 46 13.35 7.07 -6.66
N ALA A 47 13.73 6.18 -5.77
CA ALA A 47 14.92 6.27 -4.96
C ALA A 47 16.01 5.35 -5.54
N ASP A 48 17.25 5.78 -5.45
CA ASP A 48 18.40 4.98 -5.85
C ASP A 48 18.80 3.94 -4.79
N ALA A 49 19.77 3.11 -5.14
CA ALA A 49 20.28 2.06 -4.26
C ALA A 49 20.84 2.60 -2.93
N ASN A 50 21.48 3.77 -2.94
CA ASN A 50 22.10 4.33 -1.74
C ASN A 50 21.04 4.80 -0.74
N TRP A 51 20.05 5.54 -1.21
CA TRP A 51 18.92 5.95 -0.37
C TRP A 51 18.24 4.74 0.29
N LEU A 52 17.99 3.67 -0.49
CA LEU A 52 17.34 2.48 0.08
C LEU A 52 18.20 1.81 1.15
N ARG A 53 19.53 1.69 0.94
CA ARG A 53 20.43 1.15 1.97
C ARG A 53 20.40 1.99 3.25
N ASP A 54 20.46 3.31 3.12
CA ASP A 54 20.38 4.21 4.27
C ASP A 54 19.08 4.02 5.04
N GLN A 55 17.94 3.90 4.35
CA GLN A 55 16.64 3.64 4.99
C GLN A 55 16.58 2.27 5.68
N ILE A 56 17.14 1.22 5.07
CA ILE A 56 17.20 -0.11 5.69
C ILE A 56 18.06 -0.08 6.96
N HIS A 57 19.22 0.58 6.91
CA HIS A 57 20.11 0.70 8.06
C HIS A 57 19.47 1.55 9.18
N GLU A 58 18.80 2.66 8.83
CA GLU A 58 18.05 3.47 9.78
C GLU A 58 16.92 2.69 10.45
N LEU A 59 16.17 1.90 9.68
CA LEU A 59 15.10 1.05 10.20
C LEU A 59 15.66 0.03 11.18
N ARG A 60 16.72 -0.69 10.80
CA ARG A 60 17.38 -1.70 11.66
C ARG A 60 17.97 -1.13 12.93
N ALA A 61 18.36 0.14 12.94
CA ALA A 61 18.79 0.82 14.16
C ALA A 61 17.64 1.10 15.13
N LYS A 62 16.39 1.05 14.67
CA LYS A 62 15.18 1.35 15.46
C LYS A 62 14.44 0.07 15.89
N THR A 63 14.56 -1.02 15.13
CA THR A 63 13.81 -2.26 15.40
C THR A 63 14.48 -3.50 14.84
N ASP A 64 14.35 -4.62 15.57
CA ASP A 64 14.72 -5.96 15.13
C ASP A 64 13.52 -6.74 14.52
N LYS A 65 12.34 -6.12 14.45
CA LYS A 65 11.13 -6.75 13.93
C LYS A 65 11.18 -6.89 12.41
N PRO A 66 10.44 -7.85 11.83
CA PRO A 66 10.33 -7.99 10.37
C PRO A 66 9.80 -6.72 9.70
N PHE A 67 10.35 -6.42 8.53
CA PHE A 67 9.93 -5.31 7.68
C PHE A 67 9.96 -5.71 6.21
N GLY A 68 9.37 -4.91 5.35
CA GLY A 68 9.38 -5.09 3.92
C GLY A 68 9.98 -3.91 3.16
N VAL A 69 10.31 -4.16 1.89
CA VAL A 69 10.65 -3.12 0.91
C VAL A 69 9.71 -3.25 -0.28
N ASN A 70 9.10 -2.14 -0.69
CA ASN A 70 8.28 -2.09 -1.90
C ASN A 70 9.13 -1.65 -3.10
N VAL A 71 9.26 -2.54 -4.08
CA VAL A 71 9.91 -2.27 -5.36
C VAL A 71 8.86 -1.91 -6.41
N MET A 72 8.89 -0.68 -6.90
CA MET A 72 8.05 -0.25 -8.01
C MET A 72 8.68 -0.70 -9.34
N LEU A 73 8.02 -1.60 -10.03
CA LEU A 73 8.59 -2.25 -11.22
C LEU A 73 8.71 -1.33 -12.44
N MET A 74 7.99 -0.20 -12.45
CA MET A 74 8.12 0.85 -13.48
C MET A 74 9.20 1.89 -13.17
N SER A 75 9.87 1.80 -12.01
CA SER A 75 10.94 2.72 -11.64
C SER A 75 12.18 2.50 -12.53
N PRO A 76 12.87 3.57 -12.98
CA PRO A 76 14.15 3.41 -13.65
C PRO A 76 15.24 2.78 -12.77
N PHE A 77 15.07 2.81 -11.45
CA PHE A 77 15.98 2.21 -10.46
C PHE A 77 15.57 0.79 -10.03
N ALA A 78 14.56 0.18 -10.67
CA ALA A 78 14.02 -1.11 -10.24
C ALA A 78 15.09 -2.22 -10.17
N ASP A 79 16.02 -2.27 -11.11
CA ASP A 79 17.08 -3.28 -11.14
C ASP A 79 18.08 -3.10 -9.98
N GLU A 80 18.48 -1.87 -9.70
CA GLU A 80 19.40 -1.56 -8.59
C GLU A 80 18.76 -1.84 -7.24
N VAL A 81 17.52 -1.40 -7.06
CA VAL A 81 16.73 -1.61 -5.84
C VAL A 81 16.46 -3.11 -5.60
N ALA A 82 16.16 -3.86 -6.67
CA ALA A 82 15.97 -5.30 -6.58
C ALA A 82 17.23 -6.02 -6.11
N GLN A 83 18.43 -5.54 -6.49
CA GLN A 83 19.70 -6.08 -6.02
C GLN A 83 19.96 -5.70 -4.54
N VAL A 84 19.67 -4.45 -4.14
CA VAL A 84 19.81 -4.02 -2.74
C VAL A 84 18.96 -4.88 -1.79
N VAL A 85 17.75 -5.26 -2.21
CA VAL A 85 16.88 -6.18 -1.43
C VAL A 85 17.60 -7.50 -1.12
N ILE A 86 18.38 -8.03 -2.07
CA ILE A 86 19.18 -9.26 -1.89
C ILE A 86 20.41 -8.99 -1.01
N ASP A 87 21.20 -7.97 -1.34
CA ASP A 87 22.43 -7.61 -0.65
C ASP A 87 22.19 -7.37 0.83
N GLU A 88 21.11 -6.64 1.14
CA GLU A 88 20.69 -6.32 2.50
C GLU A 88 19.86 -7.43 3.18
N ARG A 89 19.61 -8.55 2.51
CA ARG A 89 18.81 -9.66 3.06
C ARG A 89 17.49 -9.17 3.67
N VAL A 90 16.75 -8.38 2.89
CA VAL A 90 15.44 -7.85 3.34
C VAL A 90 14.47 -9.02 3.56
N PRO A 91 13.78 -9.11 4.69
CA PRO A 91 12.92 -10.28 4.98
C PRO A 91 11.77 -10.45 3.99
N VAL A 92 11.16 -9.33 3.56
CA VAL A 92 9.97 -9.31 2.70
C VAL A 92 10.15 -8.30 1.58
N VAL A 93 9.88 -8.70 0.34
CA VAL A 93 9.75 -7.79 -0.80
C VAL A 93 8.30 -7.73 -1.25
N VAL A 94 7.77 -6.52 -1.36
CA VAL A 94 6.47 -6.24 -1.96
C VAL A 94 6.71 -5.57 -3.32
N THR A 95 5.87 -5.82 -4.31
CA THR A 95 6.03 -5.17 -5.62
C THR A 95 4.75 -4.54 -6.07
N GLY A 96 4.85 -3.38 -6.71
CA GLY A 96 3.73 -2.68 -7.32
C GLY A 96 4.01 -2.28 -8.77
N ALA A 97 2.94 -1.93 -9.49
CA ALA A 97 2.99 -1.38 -10.84
C ALA A 97 3.72 -2.29 -11.85
N GLY A 98 3.28 -3.55 -11.99
CA GLY A 98 3.80 -4.44 -13.03
C GLY A 98 3.91 -5.92 -12.64
N ASN A 99 4.63 -6.66 -13.48
CA ASN A 99 4.86 -8.10 -13.31
C ASN A 99 6.28 -8.34 -12.76
N PRO A 100 6.45 -8.88 -11.54
CA PRO A 100 7.75 -9.10 -10.90
C PRO A 100 8.53 -10.29 -11.42
N ALA A 101 8.04 -11.01 -12.41
CA ALA A 101 8.60 -12.29 -12.87
C ALA A 101 10.12 -12.26 -13.15
N LYS A 102 10.66 -11.11 -13.57
CA LYS A 102 12.08 -10.91 -13.83
C LYS A 102 12.95 -11.13 -12.57
N TYR A 103 12.46 -10.74 -11.40
CA TYR A 103 13.23 -10.73 -10.15
C TYR A 103 12.91 -11.90 -9.22
N MET A 104 11.71 -12.49 -9.34
CA MET A 104 11.17 -13.47 -8.37
C MET A 104 12.11 -14.65 -8.14
N LYS A 105 12.77 -15.16 -9.20
CA LYS A 105 13.70 -16.30 -9.06
C LYS A 105 14.85 -15.94 -8.11
N ALA A 106 15.52 -14.81 -8.33
CA ALA A 106 16.65 -14.37 -7.52
C ALA A 106 16.25 -14.09 -6.07
N TRP A 107 15.12 -13.45 -5.84
CA TRP A 107 14.60 -13.19 -4.49
C TRP A 107 14.26 -14.50 -3.75
N ASN A 108 13.60 -15.46 -4.42
CA ASN A 108 13.27 -16.75 -3.83
C ASN A 108 14.55 -17.56 -3.49
N GLU A 109 15.54 -17.56 -4.39
CA GLU A 109 16.85 -18.22 -4.15
C GLU A 109 17.62 -17.57 -2.98
N ALA A 110 17.44 -16.27 -2.76
CA ALA A 110 17.97 -15.55 -1.59
C ALA A 110 17.15 -15.77 -0.29
N GLY A 111 16.06 -16.53 -0.34
CA GLY A 111 15.20 -16.81 0.82
C GLY A 111 14.28 -15.64 1.21
N ILE A 112 14.10 -14.65 0.32
CA ILE A 112 13.27 -13.47 0.56
C ILE A 112 11.81 -13.85 0.28
N LYS A 113 10.89 -13.43 1.15
CA LYS A 113 9.45 -13.64 0.98
C LYS A 113 8.90 -12.61 -0.01
N VAL A 114 8.37 -13.10 -1.13
CA VAL A 114 7.90 -12.25 -2.24
C VAL A 114 6.39 -12.09 -2.19
N ILE A 115 5.90 -10.86 -2.04
CA ILE A 115 4.47 -10.54 -1.90
C ILE A 115 4.06 -9.48 -2.94
N PRO A 116 3.70 -9.87 -4.18
CA PRO A 116 3.28 -8.93 -5.21
C PRO A 116 1.90 -8.33 -4.94
N VAL A 117 1.74 -7.04 -5.25
CA VAL A 117 0.42 -6.38 -5.33
C VAL A 117 -0.21 -6.75 -6.67
N VAL A 118 -1.44 -7.22 -6.64
CA VAL A 118 -2.20 -7.68 -7.81
C VAL A 118 -3.58 -7.02 -7.85
N ALA A 119 -3.99 -6.58 -9.03
CA ALA A 119 -5.32 -6.01 -9.28
C ALA A 119 -6.20 -6.94 -10.15
N SER A 120 -5.77 -8.20 -10.35
CA SER A 120 -6.52 -9.18 -11.14
C SER A 120 -6.18 -10.61 -10.76
N VAL A 121 -7.14 -11.51 -10.96
CA VAL A 121 -6.97 -12.97 -10.80
C VAL A 121 -5.87 -13.51 -11.72
N ALA A 122 -5.77 -12.98 -12.93
CA ALA A 122 -4.78 -13.44 -13.91
C ALA A 122 -3.35 -13.21 -13.39
N LEU A 123 -3.08 -12.01 -12.85
CA LEU A 123 -1.77 -11.70 -12.26
C LEU A 123 -1.53 -12.50 -10.98
N ALA A 124 -2.54 -12.66 -10.11
CA ALA A 124 -2.44 -13.47 -8.90
C ALA A 124 -1.98 -14.91 -9.22
N ARG A 125 -2.65 -15.56 -10.16
CA ARG A 125 -2.28 -16.92 -10.63
C ARG A 125 -0.89 -16.99 -11.24
N LEU A 126 -0.50 -15.94 -11.97
CA LEU A 126 0.84 -15.89 -12.59
C LEU A 126 1.93 -15.86 -11.52
N VAL A 127 1.82 -14.95 -10.55
CA VAL A 127 2.85 -14.79 -9.51
C VAL A 127 2.86 -15.95 -8.53
N ALA A 128 1.70 -16.54 -8.20
CA ALA A 128 1.61 -17.73 -7.37
C ALA A 128 2.40 -18.90 -7.99
N ARG A 129 2.18 -19.19 -9.30
CA ARG A 129 2.96 -20.21 -10.02
C ARG A 129 4.46 -19.92 -10.10
N ARG A 130 4.88 -18.69 -9.87
CA ARG A 130 6.28 -18.28 -9.86
C ARG A 130 6.90 -18.23 -8.46
N GLY A 131 6.18 -18.72 -7.45
CA GLY A 131 6.69 -18.85 -6.09
C GLY A 131 6.49 -17.59 -5.25
N ALA A 132 5.44 -16.80 -5.50
CA ALA A 132 5.03 -15.77 -4.54
C ALA A 132 4.67 -16.43 -3.20
N THR A 133 5.12 -15.82 -2.10
CA THR A 133 4.84 -16.27 -0.73
C THR A 133 3.39 -15.97 -0.33
N ALA A 134 2.89 -14.83 -0.76
CA ALA A 134 1.53 -14.34 -0.60
C ALA A 134 1.24 -13.34 -1.72
N VAL A 135 0.01 -12.83 -1.82
CA VAL A 135 -0.34 -11.71 -2.71
C VAL A 135 -1.12 -10.64 -1.96
N VAL A 136 -0.95 -9.37 -2.36
CA VAL A 136 -1.84 -8.28 -1.94
C VAL A 136 -2.86 -8.05 -3.05
N ALA A 137 -4.12 -8.38 -2.82
CA ALA A 137 -5.25 -8.11 -3.72
C ALA A 137 -5.73 -6.68 -3.48
N GLU A 138 -5.37 -5.76 -4.38
CA GLU A 138 -5.65 -4.34 -4.23
C GLU A 138 -6.82 -3.89 -5.12
N GLY A 139 -7.92 -3.51 -4.48
CA GLY A 139 -9.11 -3.01 -5.16
C GLY A 139 -9.02 -1.54 -5.59
N ALA A 140 -9.98 -1.14 -6.45
CA ALA A 140 -10.04 0.19 -7.06
C ALA A 140 -10.30 1.34 -6.08
N GLU A 141 -10.62 1.06 -4.82
CA GLU A 141 -10.81 2.05 -3.77
C GLU A 141 -9.49 2.60 -3.22
N SER A 142 -8.35 1.99 -3.56
CA SER A 142 -7.02 2.40 -3.10
C SER A 142 -6.63 3.78 -3.62
N GLY A 143 -5.61 4.37 -2.99
CA GLY A 143 -4.91 5.57 -3.47
C GLY A 143 -3.74 5.22 -4.37
N GLY A 144 -3.30 6.18 -5.20
CA GLY A 144 -2.23 5.93 -6.16
C GLY A 144 -2.72 5.17 -7.40
N HIS A 145 -1.89 4.32 -7.97
CA HIS A 145 -2.27 3.51 -9.12
C HIS A 145 -3.36 2.51 -8.73
N ILE A 146 -4.43 2.45 -9.49
CA ILE A 146 -5.60 1.62 -9.20
C ILE A 146 -5.93 0.68 -10.36
N GLY A 147 -6.47 -0.51 -10.01
CA GLY A 147 -7.16 -1.38 -10.95
C GLY A 147 -8.62 -0.95 -11.18
N GLU A 148 -9.40 -1.81 -11.83
CA GLU A 148 -10.81 -1.54 -12.14
C GLU A 148 -11.77 -2.24 -11.18
N THR A 149 -11.36 -3.37 -10.59
CA THR A 149 -12.23 -4.20 -9.75
C THR A 149 -12.21 -3.68 -8.31
N SER A 150 -13.38 -3.55 -7.69
CA SER A 150 -13.51 -3.18 -6.28
C SER A 150 -13.02 -4.30 -5.35
N THR A 151 -12.60 -3.93 -4.14
CA THR A 151 -12.06 -4.86 -3.13
C THR A 151 -13.05 -5.98 -2.79
N MET A 152 -14.33 -5.65 -2.60
CA MET A 152 -15.41 -6.61 -2.30
C MET A 152 -15.53 -7.71 -3.37
N ALA A 153 -15.27 -7.38 -4.64
CA ALA A 153 -15.35 -8.34 -5.75
C ALA A 153 -14.00 -9.01 -6.05
N LEU A 154 -12.88 -8.31 -5.87
CA LEU A 154 -11.56 -8.81 -6.21
C LEU A 154 -11.06 -9.87 -5.22
N VAL A 155 -11.16 -9.57 -3.92
CA VAL A 155 -10.58 -10.42 -2.87
C VAL A 155 -11.08 -11.86 -2.92
N PRO A 156 -12.38 -12.16 -2.92
CA PRO A 156 -12.85 -13.54 -2.96
C PRO A 156 -12.45 -14.25 -4.26
N GLN A 157 -12.44 -13.55 -5.40
CA GLN A 157 -12.01 -14.14 -6.67
C GLN A 157 -10.51 -14.50 -6.66
N VAL A 158 -9.68 -13.71 -5.97
CA VAL A 158 -8.24 -14.02 -5.83
C VAL A 158 -8.07 -15.18 -4.84
N VAL A 159 -8.79 -15.16 -3.70
CA VAL A 159 -8.76 -16.25 -2.70
C VAL A 159 -9.11 -17.59 -3.35
N ASP A 160 -10.18 -17.66 -4.15
CA ASP A 160 -10.60 -18.87 -4.84
C ASP A 160 -9.62 -19.33 -5.96
N ALA A 161 -8.70 -18.46 -6.35
CA ALA A 161 -7.85 -18.68 -7.53
C ALA A 161 -6.42 -19.11 -7.20
N VAL A 162 -5.97 -18.97 -5.94
CA VAL A 162 -4.60 -19.26 -5.50
C VAL A 162 -4.58 -20.02 -4.17
N ASP A 163 -3.57 -20.86 -3.95
CA ASP A 163 -3.38 -21.65 -2.73
C ASP A 163 -2.41 -20.97 -1.74
N ILE A 164 -2.05 -19.70 -1.97
CA ILE A 164 -1.17 -18.89 -1.11
C ILE A 164 -1.98 -17.81 -0.38
N PRO A 165 -1.51 -17.33 0.80
CA PRO A 165 -2.20 -16.30 1.55
C PRO A 165 -2.53 -15.06 0.72
N VAL A 166 -3.72 -14.49 0.93
CA VAL A 166 -4.19 -13.26 0.29
C VAL A 166 -4.32 -12.16 1.33
N VAL A 167 -3.71 -11.03 1.06
CA VAL A 167 -3.82 -9.78 1.85
C VAL A 167 -4.76 -8.85 1.10
N ALA A 168 -5.82 -8.38 1.73
CA ALA A 168 -6.76 -7.43 1.11
C ALA A 168 -6.25 -6.00 1.24
N ALA A 169 -6.36 -5.21 0.15
CA ALA A 169 -5.99 -3.80 0.13
C ALA A 169 -7.01 -2.96 -0.64
N GLY A 170 -7.13 -1.68 -0.26
CA GLY A 170 -8.13 -0.76 -0.81
C GLY A 170 -9.45 -0.83 -0.06
N GLY A 171 -10.04 0.32 0.25
CA GLY A 171 -11.34 0.40 0.92
C GLY A 171 -11.35 0.05 2.42
N ILE A 172 -10.20 -0.16 3.05
CA ILE A 172 -10.08 -0.57 4.46
C ILE A 172 -9.55 0.60 5.28
N ALA A 173 -10.31 1.03 6.31
CA ALA A 173 -9.98 2.16 7.17
C ALA A 173 -9.92 1.81 8.65
N ASP A 174 -10.74 0.88 9.11
CA ASP A 174 -10.93 0.52 10.51
C ASP A 174 -11.20 -0.98 10.69
N GLY A 175 -11.44 -1.41 11.92
CA GLY A 175 -11.70 -2.82 12.25
C GLY A 175 -12.89 -3.43 11.53
N ARG A 176 -13.89 -2.64 11.08
CA ARG A 176 -15.03 -3.14 10.29
C ARG A 176 -14.55 -3.62 8.92
N GLY A 177 -13.67 -2.82 8.28
CA GLY A 177 -13.07 -3.17 7.01
C GLY A 177 -12.13 -4.37 7.11
N VAL A 178 -11.37 -4.48 8.22
CA VAL A 178 -10.52 -5.65 8.50
C VAL A 178 -11.37 -6.91 8.67
N ALA A 179 -12.43 -6.86 9.49
CA ALA A 179 -13.35 -7.99 9.67
C ALA A 179 -14.00 -8.43 8.35
N ALA A 180 -14.46 -7.46 7.53
CA ALA A 180 -15.02 -7.75 6.20
C ALA A 180 -14.00 -8.44 5.29
N ALA A 181 -12.75 -7.99 5.26
CA ALA A 181 -11.69 -8.60 4.46
C ALA A 181 -11.46 -10.08 4.85
N PHE A 182 -11.48 -10.39 6.15
CA PHE A 182 -11.37 -11.77 6.63
C PHE A 182 -12.57 -12.63 6.26
N MET A 183 -13.79 -12.06 6.30
CA MET A 183 -15.00 -12.77 5.84
C MET A 183 -14.95 -13.04 4.33
N LEU A 184 -14.21 -12.26 3.56
CA LEU A 184 -13.96 -12.51 2.13
C LEU A 184 -12.82 -13.53 1.89
N GLY A 185 -12.21 -14.07 2.95
CA GLY A 185 -11.15 -15.08 2.88
C GLY A 185 -9.73 -14.54 2.89
N ALA A 186 -9.51 -13.24 3.09
CA ALA A 186 -8.17 -12.69 3.26
C ALA A 186 -7.55 -13.13 4.62
N GLU A 187 -6.23 -13.29 4.65
CA GLU A 187 -5.46 -13.61 5.86
C GLU A 187 -4.74 -12.41 6.46
N GLY A 188 -4.81 -11.26 5.82
CA GLY A 188 -4.25 -9.99 6.28
C GLY A 188 -4.84 -8.82 5.51
N VAL A 189 -4.49 -7.62 5.95
CA VAL A 189 -4.91 -6.36 5.32
C VAL A 189 -3.72 -5.45 5.08
N GLN A 190 -3.77 -4.67 3.98
CA GLN A 190 -2.81 -3.62 3.70
C GLN A 190 -3.52 -2.27 3.58
N MET A 191 -2.97 -1.25 4.22
CA MET A 191 -3.49 0.12 4.15
C MET A 191 -2.37 1.12 3.87
N GLY A 192 -2.69 2.15 3.06
CA GLY A 192 -1.84 3.31 2.88
C GLY A 192 -2.45 4.54 3.55
N THR A 193 -3.63 4.95 3.10
CA THR A 193 -4.30 6.20 3.48
C THR A 193 -4.45 6.38 4.99
N ARG A 194 -4.75 5.31 5.73
CA ARG A 194 -4.88 5.38 7.19
C ARG A 194 -3.56 5.78 7.87
N PHE A 195 -2.42 5.35 7.34
CA PHE A 195 -1.09 5.65 7.88
C PHE A 195 -0.54 7.01 7.43
N LEU A 196 -1.19 7.72 6.48
CA LEU A 196 -0.76 9.07 6.08
C LEU A 196 -0.79 10.07 7.24
N VAL A 197 -1.71 9.87 8.18
CA VAL A 197 -1.87 10.74 9.35
C VAL A 197 -1.21 10.18 10.62
N ALA A 198 -0.46 9.08 10.50
CA ALA A 198 0.32 8.58 11.63
C ALA A 198 1.34 9.62 12.10
N ASP A 199 1.60 9.65 13.41
CA ASP A 199 2.56 10.59 14.00
C ASP A 199 3.95 10.40 13.40
N GLU A 200 4.36 9.16 13.17
CA GLU A 200 5.66 8.79 12.62
C GLU A 200 5.76 8.96 11.09
N CYS A 201 4.65 9.26 10.41
CA CYS A 201 4.66 9.54 8.97
C CYS A 201 5.25 10.93 8.70
N THR A 202 6.31 11.00 7.92
CA THR A 202 7.06 12.22 7.61
C THR A 202 6.49 13.03 6.45
N VAL A 203 5.29 12.69 5.98
CA VAL A 203 4.61 13.44 4.92
C VAL A 203 4.29 14.88 5.38
N SER A 204 4.21 15.82 4.43
CA SER A 204 3.93 17.23 4.72
C SER A 204 2.65 17.42 5.56
N GLU A 205 2.64 18.42 6.45
CA GLU A 205 1.47 18.74 7.26
C GLU A 205 0.24 19.10 6.40
N GLN A 206 0.44 19.77 5.27
CA GLN A 206 -0.61 20.05 4.30
C GLN A 206 -1.30 18.76 3.84
N TYR A 207 -0.54 17.68 3.61
CA TYR A 207 -1.10 16.39 3.20
C TYR A 207 -1.96 15.79 4.31
N LYS A 208 -1.44 15.75 5.56
CA LYS A 208 -2.17 15.24 6.73
C LYS A 208 -3.47 16.00 6.93
N GLU A 209 -3.43 17.33 6.86
CA GLU A 209 -4.62 18.17 6.99
C GLU A 209 -5.67 17.91 5.89
N MET A 210 -5.25 17.72 4.64
CA MET A 210 -6.17 17.41 3.55
C MET A 210 -6.85 16.06 3.76
N VAL A 211 -6.14 15.05 4.28
CA VAL A 211 -6.72 13.75 4.62
C VAL A 211 -7.74 13.90 5.75
N LEU A 212 -7.38 14.60 6.83
CA LEU A 212 -8.26 14.80 7.99
C LEU A 212 -9.54 15.61 7.68
N LYS A 213 -9.48 16.48 6.67
CA LYS A 213 -10.63 17.27 6.19
C LYS A 213 -11.44 16.59 5.08
N ALA A 214 -11.01 15.40 4.64
CA ALA A 214 -11.67 14.68 3.55
C ALA A 214 -13.05 14.14 3.95
N ASN A 215 -13.91 13.99 2.96
CA ASN A 215 -15.20 13.31 3.06
C ASN A 215 -15.31 12.21 1.97
N ASP A 216 -16.46 11.56 1.88
CA ASP A 216 -16.75 10.46 0.95
C ASP A 216 -16.55 10.82 -0.53
N THR A 217 -16.64 12.09 -0.90
CA THR A 217 -16.50 12.58 -2.28
C THR A 217 -15.16 13.29 -2.56
N SER A 218 -14.24 13.31 -1.60
CA SER A 218 -12.99 14.09 -1.69
C SER A 218 -11.94 13.51 -2.62
N THR A 219 -12.09 12.27 -3.10
CA THR A 219 -11.13 11.65 -4.02
C THR A 219 -11.61 11.63 -5.46
N ARG A 220 -10.67 11.55 -6.40
CA ARG A 220 -10.92 11.41 -7.84
C ARG A 220 -9.87 10.48 -8.47
N ALA A 221 -10.29 9.63 -9.40
CA ALA A 221 -9.39 8.91 -10.30
C ALA A 221 -9.22 9.71 -11.61
N THR A 222 -7.97 9.86 -12.05
CA THR A 222 -7.55 10.49 -13.31
C THR A 222 -6.58 9.58 -14.04
N GLY A 223 -6.24 9.88 -15.30
CA GLY A 223 -5.27 9.10 -16.07
C GLY A 223 -5.82 7.81 -16.67
N ARG A 224 -7.14 7.65 -16.78
CA ARG A 224 -7.74 6.46 -17.44
C ARG A 224 -7.38 6.41 -18.93
N SER A 225 -7.30 7.55 -19.59
CA SER A 225 -6.92 7.66 -21.01
C SER A 225 -5.48 7.22 -21.29
N THR A 226 -4.59 7.28 -20.27
CA THR A 226 -3.20 6.84 -20.37
C THR A 226 -3.02 5.33 -20.11
N GLY A 227 -4.07 4.63 -19.66
CA GLY A 227 -3.99 3.24 -19.20
C GLY A 227 -3.40 3.07 -17.79
N HIS A 228 -3.08 4.16 -17.10
CA HIS A 228 -2.50 4.17 -15.75
C HIS A 228 -3.32 5.04 -14.80
N PRO A 229 -4.56 4.65 -14.45
CA PRO A 229 -5.40 5.45 -13.58
C PRO A 229 -4.81 5.61 -12.18
N VAL A 230 -4.90 6.83 -11.66
CA VAL A 230 -4.38 7.21 -10.34
C VAL A 230 -5.48 7.89 -9.53
N ARG A 231 -5.68 7.45 -8.29
CA ARG A 231 -6.60 8.11 -7.35
C ARG A 231 -5.86 9.03 -6.39
N ALA A 232 -6.35 10.27 -6.30
CA ALA A 232 -5.84 11.31 -5.40
C ALA A 232 -6.98 12.12 -4.79
N LEU A 233 -6.67 12.92 -3.76
CA LEU A 233 -7.57 13.96 -3.26
C LEU A 233 -7.80 15.02 -4.35
N LYS A 234 -9.01 15.59 -4.37
CA LYS A 234 -9.33 16.73 -5.23
C LYS A 234 -8.50 17.94 -4.79
N SER A 235 -7.75 18.51 -5.73
CA SER A 235 -6.88 19.67 -5.56
C SER A 235 -6.88 20.50 -6.85
N PRO A 236 -6.30 21.70 -6.89
CA PRO A 236 -6.10 22.44 -8.14
C PRO A 236 -5.40 21.58 -9.20
N PHE A 237 -4.34 20.84 -8.81
CA PHE A 237 -3.62 19.90 -9.70
C PHE A 237 -4.55 18.84 -10.30
N THR A 238 -5.29 18.08 -9.47
CA THR A 238 -6.15 17.00 -9.97
C THR A 238 -7.31 17.52 -10.81
N ASN A 239 -7.78 18.75 -10.54
CA ASN A 239 -8.80 19.40 -11.37
C ASN A 239 -8.25 19.81 -12.74
N ALA A 240 -7.03 20.40 -12.78
CA ALA A 240 -6.35 20.75 -14.02
C ALA A 240 -6.05 19.50 -14.86
N TYR A 241 -5.53 18.44 -14.23
CA TYR A 241 -5.26 17.18 -14.89
C TYR A 241 -6.52 16.56 -15.52
N ALA A 242 -7.62 16.48 -14.75
CA ALA A 242 -8.89 15.94 -15.24
C ALA A 242 -9.48 16.79 -16.38
N LYS A 243 -9.30 18.11 -16.34
CA LYS A 243 -9.72 19.01 -17.43
C LYS A 243 -8.89 18.76 -18.70
N SER A 244 -7.58 18.64 -18.60
CA SER A 244 -6.69 18.33 -19.73
C SER A 244 -7.01 16.97 -20.33
N GLU A 245 -7.18 15.94 -19.49
CA GLU A 245 -7.61 14.60 -19.93
C GLU A 245 -8.95 14.64 -20.68
N GLY A 246 -9.96 15.33 -20.13
CA GLY A 246 -11.28 15.48 -20.75
C GLY A 246 -11.27 16.31 -22.03
N SER A 247 -10.24 17.13 -22.25
CA SER A 247 -10.03 17.92 -23.47
C SER A 247 -9.23 17.18 -24.55
N GLY A 248 -8.85 15.92 -24.30
CA GLY A 248 -8.13 15.08 -25.26
C GLY A 248 -6.61 15.27 -25.29
N ALA A 249 -6.01 15.75 -24.19
CA ALA A 249 -4.56 15.83 -24.06
C ALA A 249 -3.91 14.46 -24.28
N SER A 250 -2.76 14.44 -24.93
CA SER A 250 -2.01 13.21 -25.21
C SER A 250 -1.47 12.54 -23.92
N ALA A 251 -1.14 11.27 -24.01
CA ALA A 251 -0.53 10.55 -22.88
C ALA A 251 0.81 11.17 -22.46
N GLU A 252 1.57 11.72 -23.41
CA GLU A 252 2.83 12.42 -23.16
C GLU A 252 2.63 13.71 -22.37
N GLU A 253 1.67 14.54 -22.78
CA GLU A 253 1.31 15.79 -22.07
C GLU A 253 0.82 15.50 -20.66
N LEU A 254 -0.06 14.51 -20.49
CA LEU A 254 -0.56 14.09 -19.18
C LEU A 254 0.56 13.51 -18.31
N GLY A 255 1.47 12.72 -18.86
CA GLY A 255 2.67 12.20 -18.20
C GLY A 255 3.58 13.32 -17.70
N ALA A 256 3.83 14.32 -18.54
CA ALA A 256 4.62 15.49 -18.17
C ALA A 256 3.98 16.28 -17.01
N MET A 257 2.66 16.47 -17.01
CA MET A 257 1.92 17.08 -15.89
C MET A 257 2.08 16.28 -14.59
N GLY A 258 2.06 14.93 -14.66
CA GLY A 258 2.17 14.05 -13.50
C GLY A 258 3.57 13.97 -12.90
N THR A 259 4.61 14.29 -13.69
CA THR A 259 6.00 14.13 -13.27
C THR A 259 6.34 15.03 -12.08
N GLY A 260 6.80 14.41 -10.98
CA GLY A 260 7.17 15.10 -9.75
C GLY A 260 6.01 15.60 -8.89
N ALA A 261 4.76 15.54 -9.35
CA ALA A 261 3.61 16.07 -8.62
C ALA A 261 3.40 15.39 -7.26
N LEU A 262 3.65 14.08 -7.14
CA LEU A 262 3.58 13.38 -5.85
C LEU A 262 4.64 13.87 -4.88
N ARG A 263 5.88 14.08 -5.33
CA ARG A 263 6.96 14.61 -4.47
C ARG A 263 6.59 16.01 -3.94
N LYS A 264 6.06 16.89 -4.82
CA LYS A 264 5.58 18.23 -4.43
C LYS A 264 4.51 18.16 -3.33
N ALA A 265 3.60 17.19 -3.41
CA ALA A 265 2.60 16.98 -2.37
C ALA A 265 3.23 16.45 -1.08
N ALA A 266 4.02 15.35 -1.18
CA ALA A 266 4.50 14.61 -0.02
C ALA A 266 5.58 15.36 0.78
N LYS A 267 6.51 16.02 0.09
CA LYS A 267 7.66 16.68 0.73
C LYS A 267 7.49 18.19 0.88
N ASP A 268 6.95 18.83 -0.16
CA ASP A 268 6.88 20.30 -0.20
C ASP A 268 5.52 20.83 0.29
N GLY A 269 4.48 19.97 0.42
CA GLY A 269 3.13 20.36 0.79
C GLY A 269 2.47 21.32 -0.22
N ASN A 270 2.96 21.29 -1.47
CA ASN A 270 2.48 22.22 -2.51
C ASN A 270 1.06 21.87 -2.95
N TYR A 271 0.08 22.61 -2.43
CA TYR A 271 -1.33 22.39 -2.69
C TYR A 271 -1.71 22.59 -4.17
N GLU A 272 -1.09 23.58 -4.83
CA GLU A 272 -1.45 23.96 -6.20
C GLU A 272 -0.98 22.94 -7.24
N GLU A 273 0.23 22.41 -7.07
CA GLU A 273 0.88 21.54 -8.05
C GLU A 273 1.05 20.10 -7.57
N GLY A 274 0.67 19.81 -6.33
CA GLY A 274 0.85 18.51 -5.71
C GLY A 274 -0.27 17.52 -6.05
N SER A 275 0.13 16.26 -6.30
CA SER A 275 -0.78 15.12 -6.40
C SER A 275 -0.85 14.40 -5.05
N PHE A 276 -1.93 14.58 -4.32
CA PHE A 276 -2.14 14.02 -2.99
C PHE A 276 -2.81 12.64 -3.10
N LEU A 277 -2.03 11.59 -3.30
CA LEU A 277 -2.55 10.23 -3.51
C LEU A 277 -3.30 9.74 -2.26
N CYS A 278 -4.54 9.33 -2.41
CA CYS A 278 -5.39 8.95 -1.30
C CYS A 278 -6.53 8.05 -1.75
N GLY A 279 -6.84 7.02 -0.97
CA GLY A 279 -7.96 6.11 -1.24
C GLY A 279 -9.31 6.70 -0.83
N GLN A 280 -10.37 6.02 -1.22
CA GLN A 280 -11.76 6.45 -0.94
C GLN A 280 -12.07 6.51 0.55
N ILE A 281 -11.33 5.78 1.38
CA ILE A 281 -11.51 5.77 2.85
C ILE A 281 -11.03 7.07 3.52
N ALA A 282 -10.52 8.04 2.76
CA ALA A 282 -10.07 9.31 3.34
C ALA A 282 -11.13 9.96 4.25
N GLY A 283 -12.41 9.90 3.86
CA GLY A 283 -13.51 10.42 4.66
C GLY A 283 -13.79 9.68 5.98
N MET A 284 -13.08 8.59 6.24
CA MET A 284 -13.15 7.82 7.49
C MET A 284 -11.94 8.07 8.40
N VAL A 285 -10.96 8.85 7.95
CA VAL A 285 -9.73 9.16 8.69
C VAL A 285 -9.88 10.53 9.35
N ASN A 286 -10.25 10.54 10.63
CA ASN A 286 -10.71 11.74 11.32
C ASN A 286 -9.74 12.25 12.40
N GLU A 287 -8.68 11.50 12.70
CA GLU A 287 -7.75 11.83 13.76
C GLU A 287 -6.32 11.34 13.46
N ARG A 288 -5.35 12.01 14.09
CA ARG A 288 -3.96 11.58 14.15
C ARG A 288 -3.80 10.58 15.28
N GLN A 289 -2.99 9.59 15.06
CA GLN A 289 -2.63 8.56 16.04
C GLN A 289 -1.20 8.08 15.75
N SER A 290 -0.55 7.49 16.73
CA SER A 290 0.68 6.74 16.48
C SER A 290 0.41 5.50 15.61
N ALA A 291 1.42 5.01 14.94
CA ALA A 291 1.31 3.76 14.16
C ALA A 291 0.85 2.58 15.05
N ARG A 292 1.26 2.56 16.33
CA ARG A 292 0.83 1.55 17.29
C ARG A 292 -0.68 1.62 17.57
N GLU A 293 -1.20 2.80 17.89
CA GLU A 293 -2.63 2.98 18.12
C GLU A 293 -3.45 2.60 16.90
N ILE A 294 -3.00 2.98 15.70
CA ILE A 294 -3.67 2.59 14.44
C ILE A 294 -3.73 1.07 14.31
N VAL A 295 -2.60 0.38 14.51
CA VAL A 295 -2.54 -1.09 14.37
C VAL A 295 -3.36 -1.78 15.44
N ASP A 296 -3.35 -1.28 16.68
CA ASP A 296 -4.14 -1.83 17.79
C ASP A 296 -5.64 -1.64 17.53
N ASP A 297 -6.09 -0.44 17.17
CA ASP A 297 -7.50 -0.14 16.87
C ASP A 297 -8.06 -1.00 15.72
N LEU A 298 -7.23 -1.25 14.69
CA LEU A 298 -7.63 -2.11 13.57
C LEU A 298 -7.88 -3.55 14.02
N VAL A 299 -7.00 -4.09 14.84
CA VAL A 299 -7.09 -5.49 15.30
C VAL A 299 -8.20 -5.64 16.34
N ASP A 300 -8.23 -4.77 17.34
CA ASP A 300 -9.23 -4.83 18.43
C ASP A 300 -10.64 -4.55 17.89
N GLY A 301 -10.77 -3.58 16.98
CA GLY A 301 -12.02 -3.30 16.30
C GLY A 301 -12.50 -4.47 15.44
N ALA A 302 -11.59 -5.15 14.73
CA ALA A 302 -11.96 -6.34 13.95
C ALA A 302 -12.38 -7.51 14.85
N GLU A 303 -11.67 -7.76 15.95
CA GLU A 303 -12.08 -8.78 16.93
C GLU A 303 -13.47 -8.49 17.48
N HIS A 304 -13.76 -7.24 17.81
CA HIS A 304 -15.07 -6.83 18.31
C HIS A 304 -16.19 -7.14 17.29
N VAL A 305 -16.00 -6.76 16.03
CA VAL A 305 -16.95 -7.02 14.94
C VAL A 305 -17.16 -8.52 14.72
N LEU A 306 -16.08 -9.30 14.63
CA LEU A 306 -16.13 -10.73 14.37
C LEU A 306 -16.84 -11.49 15.51
N LYS A 307 -16.54 -11.14 16.78
CA LYS A 307 -17.22 -11.73 17.94
C LYS A 307 -18.70 -11.36 17.97
N GLY A 308 -19.05 -10.13 17.60
CA GLY A 308 -20.44 -9.66 17.54
C GLY A 308 -21.27 -10.32 16.43
N ALA A 309 -20.66 -10.71 15.33
CA ALA A 309 -21.34 -11.33 14.19
C ALA A 309 -22.00 -12.69 14.54
N CYS A 310 -21.47 -13.41 15.53
CA CYS A 310 -22.08 -14.64 16.01
C CYS A 310 -23.52 -14.45 16.50
N ALA A 311 -23.90 -13.25 16.94
CA ALA A 311 -25.26 -12.94 17.37
C ALA A 311 -26.30 -12.91 16.22
N TRP A 312 -25.83 -12.89 14.97
CA TRP A 312 -26.69 -12.87 13.77
C TRP A 312 -26.95 -14.27 13.21
N VAL A 313 -26.28 -15.29 13.74
CA VAL A 313 -26.42 -16.69 13.31
C VAL A 313 -27.16 -17.43 14.40
N ALA A 314 -28.38 -17.86 14.13
CA ALA A 314 -29.24 -18.60 15.06
C ALA A 314 -28.82 -20.08 15.15
#